data_7daa481fa0a1abf4d80c42b5bf1cc761
#
_entry.id   7daa481fa0a1abf4d80c42b5bf1cc761
#
_cell.length_a   1.000
_cell.length_b   1.000
_cell.length_c   1.000
_cell.angle_alpha   90.00
_cell.angle_beta   90.00
_cell.angle_gamma   90.00
#
_symmetry.space_group_name_H-M   'P 1'
#
loop_
_entity.id
_entity.type
_entity.pdbx_description
1 polymer ?
#
loop_
_entity_poly.entity_id
_entity_poly.type
_entity_poly.pdbx_seq_one_letter_code
_entity_poly.pdbx_strand_id
1 'polypeptide(L)'
;MNTVYLGIGSNLGDRISFLIKALDRLKEISYVEKISFVYESIPFGIENQPKFLNFVARIKTNLGDFELLKTIKQVEKEIGRQERPRWFPREIDIDILLFNNNIILTKPLEVPHPYLLERDFFYYPLLEIDEDAYHPLKRARLKDINTKPLNRLTFFCGLYI
;
A
#
# COMPACT_ATOMS: atom_id res chain seq x y z
N MET A 1 16.16 7.80 10.24
CA MET A 1 15.42 6.86 9.40
C MET A 1 14.07 7.45 9.01
N ASN A 2 13.62 7.12 7.81
CA ASN A 2 12.33 7.58 7.29
C ASN A 2 11.21 6.64 7.72
N THR A 3 10.06 7.20 8.06
CA THR A 3 8.83 6.44 8.33
C THR A 3 7.96 6.45 7.08
N VAL A 4 7.64 5.27 6.57
CA VAL A 4 6.91 5.13 5.32
C VAL A 4 5.73 4.17 5.50
N TYR A 5 4.60 4.52 4.91
CA TYR A 5 3.42 3.65 4.86
C TYR A 5 3.28 3.13 3.44
N LEU A 6 3.17 1.81 3.32
CA LEU A 6 3.04 1.11 2.05
C LEU A 6 1.71 0.38 1.98
N GLY A 7 1.06 0.45 0.82
CA GLY A 7 -0.07 -0.41 0.49
C GLY A 7 0.40 -1.57 -0.36
N ILE A 8 0.07 -2.79 0.00
CA ILE A 8 0.48 -4.00 -0.69
C ILE A 8 -0.76 -4.78 -1.10
N GLY A 9 -0.86 -5.15 -2.37
CA GLY A 9 -2.03 -5.84 -2.90
C GLY A 9 -1.72 -6.84 -4.00
N SER A 10 -2.61 -7.82 -4.15
CA SER A 10 -2.56 -8.83 -5.21
C SER A 10 -3.98 -9.26 -5.58
N ASN A 11 -4.27 -9.40 -6.88
CA ASN A 11 -5.54 -9.95 -7.35
C ASN A 11 -5.36 -10.95 -8.49
N LEU A 12 -4.20 -11.56 -8.61
CA LEU A 12 -3.91 -12.51 -9.67
C LEU A 12 -3.07 -13.66 -9.12
N GLY A 13 -3.46 -14.90 -9.45
CA GLY A 13 -2.76 -16.09 -9.01
C GLY A 13 -2.95 -16.39 -7.52
N ASP A 14 -1.92 -16.93 -6.88
CA ASP A 14 -1.92 -17.20 -5.44
C ASP A 14 -1.67 -15.90 -4.67
N ARG A 15 -2.75 -15.16 -4.44
CA ARG A 15 -2.72 -13.82 -3.85
C ARG A 15 -1.98 -13.79 -2.51
N ILE A 16 -2.30 -14.70 -1.61
CA ILE A 16 -1.69 -14.70 -0.26
C ILE A 16 -0.20 -15.02 -0.34
N SER A 17 0.21 -15.91 -1.23
CA SER A 17 1.63 -16.23 -1.45
C SER A 17 2.39 -15.00 -1.95
N PHE A 18 1.81 -14.23 -2.85
CA PHE A 18 2.44 -13.00 -3.34
C PHE A 18 2.58 -11.95 -2.22
N LEU A 19 1.57 -11.82 -1.36
CA LEU A 19 1.65 -10.91 -0.21
C LEU A 19 2.75 -11.33 0.77
N ILE A 20 2.87 -12.61 1.04
CA ILE A 20 3.92 -13.14 1.92
C ILE A 20 5.31 -12.88 1.33
N LYS A 21 5.49 -13.12 0.04
CA LYS A 21 6.75 -12.83 -0.66
C LYS A 21 7.10 -11.34 -0.58
N ALA A 22 6.12 -10.47 -0.78
CA ALA A 22 6.33 -9.03 -0.67
C ALA A 22 6.75 -8.65 0.75
N LEU A 23 6.07 -9.18 1.77
CA LEU A 23 6.42 -8.90 3.17
C LEU A 23 7.84 -9.39 3.49
N ASP A 24 8.21 -10.57 3.04
CA ASP A 24 9.56 -11.10 3.25
C ASP A 24 10.63 -10.21 2.61
N ARG A 25 10.38 -9.71 1.39
CA ARG A 25 11.30 -8.78 0.73
C ARG A 25 11.37 -7.44 1.45
N LEU A 26 10.26 -6.94 1.95
CA LEU A 26 10.25 -5.69 2.72
C LEU A 26 11.09 -5.82 4.00
N LYS A 27 11.07 -6.98 4.64
CA LYS A 27 11.91 -7.25 5.82
C LYS A 27 13.41 -7.23 5.51
N GLU A 28 13.79 -7.53 4.28
CA GLU A 28 15.19 -7.49 3.85
C GLU A 28 15.69 -6.08 3.57
N ILE A 29 14.83 -5.19 3.07
CA ILE A 29 15.22 -3.85 2.63
C ILE A 29 14.87 -2.74 3.63
N SER A 30 14.16 -3.09 4.70
CA SER A 30 13.67 -2.13 5.70
C SER A 30 13.40 -2.81 7.02
N TYR A 31 13.11 -2.02 8.04
CA TYR A 31 12.54 -2.52 9.28
C TYR A 31 11.02 -2.41 9.20
N VAL A 32 10.34 -3.54 9.13
CA VAL A 32 8.87 -3.59 9.14
C VAL A 32 8.40 -3.44 10.58
N GLU A 33 7.82 -2.30 10.88
CA GLU A 33 7.48 -1.91 12.24
C GLU A 33 6.09 -2.44 12.65
N LYS A 34 5.13 -2.34 11.73
CA LYS A 34 3.75 -2.76 11.97
C LYS A 34 3.05 -3.08 10.65
N ILE A 35 2.14 -4.04 10.69
CA ILE A 35 1.28 -4.37 9.53
C ILE A 35 -0.17 -4.47 9.96
N SER A 36 -1.08 -4.17 9.04
CA SER A 36 -2.51 -4.39 9.24
C SER A 36 -2.87 -5.86 9.00
N PHE A 37 -4.10 -6.22 9.33
CA PHE A 37 -4.70 -7.45 8.81
C PHE A 37 -4.80 -7.37 7.29
N VAL A 38 -5.01 -8.54 6.67
CA VAL A 38 -5.26 -8.66 5.23
C VAL A 38 -6.76 -8.58 4.99
N TYR A 39 -7.16 -7.74 4.07
CA TYR A 39 -8.55 -7.55 3.68
C TYR A 39 -8.76 -7.85 2.21
N GLU A 40 -9.92 -8.39 1.89
CA GLU A 40 -10.35 -8.53 0.50
C GLU A 40 -11.12 -7.27 0.10
N SER A 41 -10.81 -6.72 -1.08
CA SER A 41 -11.40 -5.49 -1.59
C SER A 41 -11.91 -5.64 -3.01
N ILE A 42 -12.86 -4.77 -3.38
CA ILE A 42 -13.41 -4.72 -4.74
C ILE A 42 -12.42 -3.93 -5.63
N PRO A 43 -12.06 -4.45 -6.82
CA PRO A 43 -11.12 -3.76 -7.70
C PRO A 43 -11.71 -2.48 -8.28
N PHE A 44 -10.82 -1.49 -8.50
CA PHE A 44 -11.13 -0.27 -9.23
C PHE A 44 -10.91 -0.46 -10.72
N GLY A 45 -11.70 0.23 -11.53
CA GLY A 45 -11.53 0.30 -12.97
C GLY A 45 -12.27 -0.79 -13.71
N ILE A 46 -11.55 -1.82 -14.21
CA ILE A 46 -12.17 -2.90 -15.01
C ILE A 46 -13.03 -3.79 -14.13
N GLU A 47 -14.30 -3.93 -14.50
CA GLU A 47 -15.25 -4.82 -13.81
C GLU A 47 -14.91 -6.29 -14.04
N ASN A 48 -15.44 -7.17 -13.19
CA ASN A 48 -15.29 -8.63 -13.28
C ASN A 48 -13.85 -9.14 -13.13
N GLN A 49 -12.99 -8.36 -12.52
CA GLN A 49 -11.67 -8.82 -12.09
C GLN A 49 -11.76 -9.61 -10.79
N PRO A 50 -10.78 -10.49 -10.51
CA PRO A 50 -10.65 -11.06 -9.17
C PRO A 50 -10.48 -9.95 -8.13
N LYS A 51 -11.02 -10.18 -6.96
CA LYS A 51 -10.86 -9.24 -5.84
C LYS A 51 -9.42 -9.19 -5.37
N PHE A 52 -9.00 -8.02 -4.90
CA PHE A 52 -7.69 -7.83 -4.28
C PHE A 52 -7.66 -8.37 -2.86
N LEU A 53 -6.51 -8.91 -2.47
CA LEU A 53 -6.11 -8.98 -1.07
C LEU A 53 -5.11 -7.87 -0.81
N ASN A 54 -5.30 -7.12 0.25
CA ASN A 54 -4.51 -5.93 0.57
C ASN A 54 -4.15 -5.89 2.05
N PHE A 55 -2.97 -5.36 2.34
CA PHE A 55 -2.63 -4.91 3.69
C PHE A 55 -1.77 -3.65 3.61
N VAL A 56 -1.63 -2.97 4.73
CA VAL A 56 -0.79 -1.78 4.86
C VAL A 56 0.34 -2.08 5.84
N ALA A 57 1.54 -1.63 5.51
CA ALA A 57 2.71 -1.77 6.36
C ALA A 57 3.29 -0.40 6.70
N ARG A 58 3.74 -0.24 7.96
CA ARG A 58 4.59 0.87 8.35
C ARG A 58 6.01 0.37 8.44
N ILE A 59 6.92 1.00 7.70
CA ILE A 59 8.33 0.62 7.67
C ILE A 59 9.22 1.78 8.08
N LYS A 60 10.41 1.44 8.56
CA LYS A 60 11.53 2.37 8.76
C LYS A 60 12.62 2.04 7.77
N THR A 61 13.13 3.05 7.07
CA THR A 61 14.16 2.84 6.06
C THR A 61 15.12 4.01 5.99
N ASN A 62 16.36 3.73 5.62
CA ASN A 62 17.36 4.75 5.31
C ASN A 62 17.32 5.20 3.85
N LEU A 63 16.54 4.50 3.01
CA LEU A 63 16.37 4.88 1.60
C LEU A 63 15.60 6.19 1.51
N GLY A 64 15.99 7.04 0.56
CA GLY A 64 15.20 8.21 0.20
C GLY A 64 13.96 7.82 -0.59
N ASP A 65 13.11 8.80 -0.88
CA ASP A 65 11.79 8.55 -1.50
C ASP A 65 11.90 7.93 -2.90
N PHE A 66 12.69 8.49 -3.81
CA PHE A 66 12.87 7.94 -5.16
C PHE A 66 13.69 6.65 -5.15
N GLU A 67 14.65 6.51 -4.24
CA GLU A 67 15.40 5.27 -4.05
C GLU A 67 14.46 4.13 -3.63
N LEU A 68 13.59 4.41 -2.67
CA LEU A 68 12.60 3.43 -2.20
C LEU A 68 11.66 3.03 -3.34
N LEU A 69 11.16 4.00 -4.11
CA LEU A 69 10.31 3.71 -5.27
C LEU A 69 11.01 2.76 -6.25
N LYS A 70 12.27 3.05 -6.58
CA LYS A 70 13.06 2.21 -7.48
C LYS A 70 13.23 0.78 -6.92
N THR A 71 13.52 0.68 -5.64
CA THR A 71 13.69 -0.62 -4.96
C THR A 71 12.38 -1.40 -4.95
N ILE A 72 11.26 -0.74 -4.67
CA ILE A 72 9.93 -1.36 -4.70
C ILE A 72 9.61 -1.89 -6.10
N LYS A 73 9.88 -1.13 -7.15
CA LYS A 73 9.64 -1.58 -8.52
C LYS A 73 10.47 -2.82 -8.86
N GLN A 74 11.71 -2.89 -8.37
CA GLN A 74 12.55 -4.05 -8.57
C GLN A 74 12.02 -5.27 -7.79
N VAL A 75 11.55 -5.07 -6.57
CA VAL A 75 10.91 -6.12 -5.75
C VAL A 75 9.68 -6.68 -6.48
N GLU A 76 8.83 -5.82 -7.01
CA GLU A 76 7.65 -6.27 -7.76
C GLU A 76 8.03 -7.17 -8.94
N LYS A 77 9.05 -6.81 -9.71
CA LYS A 77 9.55 -7.63 -10.81
C LYS A 77 10.09 -8.98 -10.36
N GLU A 78 10.88 -8.98 -9.29
CA GLU A 78 11.47 -10.21 -8.73
C GLU A 78 10.42 -11.17 -8.19
N ILE A 79 9.31 -10.65 -7.66
CA ILE A 79 8.19 -11.47 -7.19
C ILE A 79 7.42 -12.09 -8.35
N GLY A 80 7.45 -11.44 -9.53
CA GLY A 80 6.85 -12.00 -10.73
C GLY A 80 5.81 -11.12 -11.41
N ARG A 81 5.75 -9.83 -11.05
CA ARG A 81 4.82 -8.90 -11.69
C ARG A 81 5.14 -8.75 -13.16
N GLN A 82 4.12 -8.97 -13.99
CA GLN A 82 4.19 -8.76 -15.44
C GLN A 82 3.62 -7.40 -15.80
N GLU A 83 4.14 -6.78 -16.85
CA GLU A 83 3.59 -5.53 -17.36
C GLU A 83 2.25 -5.79 -18.04
N ARG A 84 1.24 -5.00 -17.64
CA ARG A 84 -0.10 -5.02 -18.20
C ARG A 84 -0.65 -3.60 -18.23
N PRO A 85 -1.67 -3.32 -19.05
CA PRO A 85 -2.35 -2.04 -19.03
C PRO A 85 -2.87 -1.69 -17.63
N ARG A 86 -2.98 -0.38 -17.37
CA ARG A 86 -3.51 0.14 -16.12
C ARG A 86 -4.90 -0.47 -15.83
N TRP A 87 -5.18 -0.76 -14.54
CA TRP A 87 -6.42 -1.35 -14.04
C TRP A 87 -6.61 -2.83 -14.35
N PHE A 88 -5.67 -3.49 -15.01
CA PHE A 88 -5.69 -4.94 -15.22
C PHE A 88 -5.21 -5.69 -13.96
N PRO A 89 -5.51 -7.01 -13.82
CA PRO A 89 -5.06 -7.80 -12.68
C PRO A 89 -3.54 -7.78 -12.50
N ARG A 90 -3.08 -7.90 -11.26
CA ARG A 90 -1.66 -7.85 -10.91
C ARG A 90 -1.30 -8.90 -9.89
N GLU A 91 -0.16 -9.54 -10.11
CA GLU A 91 0.44 -10.47 -9.16
C GLU A 91 0.74 -9.77 -7.85
N ILE A 92 1.36 -8.59 -7.93
CA ILE A 92 1.71 -7.78 -6.77
C ILE A 92 1.73 -6.30 -7.13
N ASP A 93 1.27 -5.47 -6.22
CA ASP A 93 1.27 -4.03 -6.34
C ASP A 93 1.68 -3.44 -4.98
N ILE A 94 2.73 -2.64 -4.98
CA ILE A 94 3.24 -1.99 -3.76
C ILE A 94 3.25 -0.48 -4.00
N ASP A 95 2.43 0.24 -3.25
CA ASP A 95 2.28 1.68 -3.36
C ASP A 95 2.83 2.39 -2.13
N ILE A 96 3.52 3.51 -2.34
CA ILE A 96 3.92 4.41 -1.25
C ILE A 96 2.73 5.32 -0.94
N LEU A 97 2.19 5.21 0.26
CA LEU A 97 1.02 5.99 0.70
C LEU A 97 1.44 7.30 1.36
N LEU A 98 2.39 7.23 2.28
CA LEU A 98 2.98 8.37 3.00
C LEU A 98 4.47 8.12 3.17
N PHE A 99 5.25 9.18 3.07
CA PHE A 99 6.71 9.16 3.30
C PHE A 99 7.05 10.33 4.21
N ASN A 100 7.24 10.08 5.51
CA ASN A 100 7.33 11.13 6.52
C ASN A 100 6.14 12.10 6.36
N ASN A 101 6.40 13.41 6.42
CA ASN A 101 5.43 14.44 6.06
C ASN A 101 5.75 15.10 4.70
N ASN A 102 6.40 14.36 3.82
CA ASN A 102 6.78 14.88 2.50
C ASN A 102 5.58 15.07 1.60
N ILE A 103 5.66 16.10 0.76
CA ILE A 103 4.72 16.35 -0.32
C ILE A 103 5.53 16.28 -1.61
N ILE A 104 5.24 15.28 -2.44
CA ILE A 104 5.92 15.04 -3.71
C ILE A 104 4.86 14.91 -4.80
N LEU A 105 4.90 15.79 -5.79
CA LEU A 105 3.90 15.86 -6.85
C LEU A 105 4.59 15.73 -8.22
N THR A 106 5.15 14.54 -8.48
CA THR A 106 5.82 14.23 -9.76
C THR A 106 5.12 13.08 -10.45
N LYS A 107 5.41 12.87 -11.75
CA LYS A 107 4.82 11.74 -12.48
C LYS A 107 5.24 10.38 -11.94
N PRO A 108 6.54 10.14 -11.62
CA PRO A 108 6.94 8.83 -11.10
C PRO A 108 6.49 8.58 -9.67
N LEU A 109 6.27 9.64 -8.86
CA LEU A 109 5.94 9.50 -7.44
C LEU A 109 5.07 10.65 -6.97
N GLU A 110 3.91 10.31 -6.43
CA GLU A 110 3.03 11.26 -5.73
C GLU A 110 2.84 10.81 -4.29
N VAL A 111 3.21 11.67 -3.35
CA VAL A 111 3.08 11.42 -1.91
C VAL A 111 2.53 12.70 -1.26
N PRO A 112 1.47 12.66 -0.46
CA PRO A 112 0.63 11.48 -0.17
C PRO A 112 0.04 10.85 -1.43
N HIS A 113 -0.22 9.54 -1.39
CA HIS A 113 -0.82 8.85 -2.53
C HIS A 113 -2.12 9.56 -2.93
N PRO A 114 -2.34 9.84 -4.23
CA PRO A 114 -3.49 10.65 -4.66
C PRO A 114 -4.85 10.03 -4.32
N TYR A 115 -4.91 8.70 -4.17
CA TYR A 115 -6.15 7.99 -3.83
C TYR A 115 -6.21 7.48 -2.39
N LEU A 116 -5.33 7.98 -1.51
CA LEU A 116 -5.30 7.54 -0.11
C LEU A 116 -6.65 7.73 0.59
N LEU A 117 -7.34 8.83 0.31
CA LEU A 117 -8.62 9.16 0.93
C LEU A 117 -9.83 8.56 0.21
N GLU A 118 -9.62 7.93 -0.96
CA GLU A 118 -10.69 7.38 -1.78
C GLU A 118 -10.73 5.86 -1.77
N ARG A 119 -9.59 5.21 -1.54
CA ARG A 119 -9.48 3.75 -1.54
C ARG A 119 -9.58 3.20 -0.13
N ASP A 120 -10.62 2.45 0.15
CA ASP A 120 -10.85 1.83 1.46
C ASP A 120 -9.72 0.88 1.87
N PHE A 121 -9.11 0.18 0.90
CA PHE A 121 -8.01 -0.75 1.16
C PHE A 121 -6.66 -0.06 1.43
N PHE A 122 -6.58 1.25 1.33
CA PHE A 122 -5.48 2.08 1.86
C PHE A 122 -5.88 2.73 3.17
N TYR A 123 -7.02 3.39 3.17
CA TYR A 123 -7.48 4.26 4.26
C TYR A 123 -7.70 3.50 5.57
N TYR A 124 -8.54 2.47 5.55
CA TYR A 124 -8.90 1.79 6.80
C TYR A 124 -7.78 0.92 7.37
N PRO A 125 -7.02 0.15 6.57
CA PRO A 125 -5.87 -0.58 7.12
C PRO A 125 -4.75 0.34 7.63
N LEU A 126 -4.58 1.51 7.03
CA LEU A 126 -3.61 2.48 7.55
C LEU A 126 -4.04 2.98 8.92
N LEU A 127 -5.31 3.35 9.09
CA LEU A 127 -5.84 3.77 10.40
C LEU A 127 -5.78 2.65 11.44
N GLU A 128 -5.90 1.41 11.04
CA GLU A 128 -5.76 0.27 11.95
C GLU A 128 -4.39 0.25 12.61
N ILE A 129 -3.33 0.56 11.87
CA ILE A 129 -1.96 0.52 12.40
C ILE A 129 -1.48 1.86 12.95
N ASP A 130 -2.12 2.96 12.58
CA ASP A 130 -1.80 4.30 13.07
C ASP A 130 -3.04 5.19 13.00
N GLU A 131 -3.78 5.27 14.08
CA GLU A 131 -4.97 6.12 14.16
C GLU A 131 -4.65 7.62 14.08
N ASP A 132 -3.40 8.00 14.34
CA ASP A 132 -2.93 9.39 14.29
C ASP A 132 -2.19 9.73 12.99
N ALA A 133 -2.27 8.86 11.98
CA ALA A 133 -1.65 9.12 10.68
C ALA A 133 -2.06 10.49 10.14
N TYR A 134 -1.07 11.25 9.68
CA TYR A 134 -1.21 12.65 9.27
C TYR A 134 -1.08 12.81 7.76
N HIS A 135 -1.99 13.57 7.16
CA HIS A 135 -1.97 13.90 5.74
C HIS A 135 -1.37 15.30 5.57
N PRO A 136 -0.12 15.43 5.12
CA PRO A 136 0.56 16.74 5.10
C PRO A 136 -0.05 17.73 4.11
N LEU A 137 -0.64 17.23 3.01
CA LEU A 137 -1.29 18.10 2.02
C LEU A 137 -2.63 18.65 2.53
N LYS A 138 -3.38 17.86 3.27
CA LYS A 138 -4.64 18.27 3.91
C LYS A 138 -4.43 18.95 5.26
N ARG A 139 -3.22 18.89 5.81
CA ARG A 139 -2.84 19.45 7.12
C ARG A 139 -3.74 18.97 8.25
N ALA A 140 -4.05 17.69 8.25
CA ALA A 140 -4.90 17.08 9.25
C ALA A 140 -4.61 15.59 9.38
N ARG A 141 -4.93 15.00 10.53
CA ARG A 141 -4.93 13.55 10.68
C ARG A 141 -6.02 12.96 9.78
N LEU A 142 -5.77 11.79 9.22
CA LEU A 142 -6.74 11.14 8.34
C LEU A 142 -8.12 11.04 8.97
N LYS A 143 -8.17 10.67 10.26
CA LYS A 143 -9.44 10.50 10.99
C LYS A 143 -10.25 11.80 11.13
N ASP A 144 -9.61 12.95 11.03
CA ASP A 144 -10.26 14.26 11.18
C ASP A 144 -10.69 14.87 9.83
N ILE A 145 -10.36 14.22 8.72
CA ILE A 145 -10.78 14.65 7.38
C ILE A 145 -12.19 14.15 7.12
N ASN A 146 -13.08 15.04 6.68
CA ASN A 146 -14.50 14.70 6.47
C ASN A 146 -14.72 13.70 5.32
N THR A 147 -13.89 13.76 4.27
CA THR A 147 -13.99 12.85 3.13
C THR A 147 -13.40 11.50 3.51
N LYS A 148 -14.26 10.46 3.52
CA LYS A 148 -13.86 9.08 3.85
C LYS A 148 -14.38 8.14 2.77
N PRO A 149 -13.60 7.12 2.37
CA PRO A 149 -14.09 6.13 1.44
C PRO A 149 -15.18 5.26 2.09
N LEU A 150 -16.09 4.77 1.26
CA LEU A 150 -17.05 3.75 1.70
C LEU A 150 -16.27 2.48 2.03
N ASN A 151 -16.49 1.93 3.22
CA ASN A 151 -15.79 0.70 3.65
C ASN A 151 -16.50 -0.54 3.11
N ARG A 152 -15.90 -1.18 2.11
CA ARG A 152 -16.37 -2.43 1.50
C ARG A 152 -15.39 -3.58 1.74
N LEU A 153 -14.48 -3.42 2.70
CA LEU A 153 -13.47 -4.43 2.99
C LEU A 153 -14.09 -5.61 3.74
N THR A 154 -13.60 -6.81 3.40
CA THR A 154 -13.90 -8.03 4.13
C THR A 154 -12.60 -8.55 4.74
N PHE A 155 -12.60 -8.81 6.05
CA PHE A 155 -11.46 -9.42 6.72
C PHE A 155 -11.12 -10.76 6.07
N PHE A 156 -9.84 -10.99 5.81
CA PHE A 156 -9.37 -12.24 5.21
C PHE A 156 -8.50 -13.05 6.17
N CYS A 157 -7.38 -12.47 6.63
CA CYS A 157 -6.46 -13.14 7.56
C CYS A 157 -5.47 -12.14 8.16
N GLY A 158 -4.59 -12.63 9.05
CA GLY A 158 -3.43 -11.89 9.53
C GLY A 158 -2.15 -12.54 9.06
N LEU A 159 -1.10 -11.73 8.89
CA LEU A 159 0.26 -12.20 8.61
C LEU A 159 1.15 -11.91 9.81
N TYR A 160 2.27 -12.64 9.91
CA TYR A 160 3.29 -12.41 10.93
C TYR A 160 4.39 -11.50 10.38
N ILE A 161 4.84 -10.58 11.25
CA ILE A 161 6.01 -9.77 10.93
C ILE A 161 7.28 -10.59 11.14
#